data_db189f4be2cfca68814219cc74429a80
#
_entry.id   db189f4be2cfca68814219cc74429a80
#
_cell.length_a   1.000
_cell.length_b   1.000
_cell.length_c   1.000
_cell.angle_alpha   90.00
_cell.angle_beta   90.00
_cell.angle_gamma   90.00
#
_symmetry.space_group_name_H-M   'P 1'
#
loop_
_entity.id
_entity.type
_entity.pdbx_description
1 polymer ?
#
loop_
_entity_poly.entity_id
_entity_poly.type
_entity_poly.pdbx_seq_one_letter_code
_entity_poly.pdbx_strand_id
1 'polypeptide(L)'
;MNITRRHMLLLLPAAAIAWKHVLAGSPEASPNYKMSEHWWSMLIDLTKCIGCGNCVRACQTENDVPDGYFRTWVERCHRTDYDIENPHVDSPDGGKEGFPPTKEEGGRNFFVPKLCNHCADSPCTQVCPVGATFISPDGVVLIDKEYCLGCRYCVQACPYGCRFINPKSSTAEKCTLCYHRITKGLTTACCEACPTGARQLADLKNPNDPIHEFLKSHSVQVLKPYMATHAKVFYNDLDGSVR
;
A
#
# COMPACT_ATOMS: atom_id res chain seq x y z
N MET A 1 -10.91 45.37 7.58
CA MET A 1 -9.53 45.27 7.07
C MET A 1 -9.61 44.59 5.72
N ASN A 2 -9.45 45.32 4.61
CA ASN A 2 -9.53 44.77 3.25
C ASN A 2 -8.18 44.14 2.89
N ILE A 3 -8.16 42.81 2.82
CA ILE A 3 -7.00 42.04 2.33
C ILE A 3 -6.99 42.18 0.81
N THR A 4 -6.06 42.95 0.26
CA THR A 4 -5.89 43.13 -1.19
C THR A 4 -5.16 41.92 -1.80
N ARG A 5 -5.43 41.64 -3.09
CA ARG A 5 -4.78 40.56 -3.88
C ARG A 5 -3.25 40.54 -3.79
N ARG A 6 -2.62 41.65 -3.46
CA ARG A 6 -1.17 41.75 -3.26
C ARG A 6 -0.67 41.04 -2.01
N HIS A 7 -1.50 40.87 -0.96
CA HIS A 7 -1.13 40.15 0.27
C HIS A 7 -1.23 38.62 0.10
N MET A 8 -2.02 38.12 -0.85
CA MET A 8 -2.09 36.67 -1.16
C MET A 8 -0.84 36.14 -1.86
N LEU A 9 -0.14 36.98 -2.64
CA LEU A 9 1.08 36.57 -3.36
C LEU A 9 2.32 36.43 -2.47
N LEU A 10 2.29 37.04 -1.27
CA LEU A 10 3.40 36.91 -0.29
C LEU A 10 3.31 35.65 0.58
N LEU A 11 2.21 34.89 0.51
CA LEU A 11 2.04 33.64 1.25
C LEU A 11 2.53 32.39 0.48
N LEU A 12 2.84 32.52 -0.83
CA LEU A 12 3.34 31.43 -1.66
C LEU A 12 4.73 30.88 -1.26
N PRO A 13 5.69 31.70 -0.74
CA PRO A 13 6.97 31.13 -0.27
C PRO A 13 6.83 30.32 1.02
N ALA A 14 5.82 30.57 1.86
CA ALA A 14 5.61 29.82 3.09
C ALA A 14 5.15 28.38 2.83
N ALA A 15 4.34 28.14 1.79
CA ALA A 15 3.92 26.81 1.39
C ALA A 15 5.10 25.98 0.83
N ALA A 16 6.01 26.60 0.09
CA ALA A 16 7.21 25.96 -0.43
C ALA A 16 8.24 25.62 0.68
N ILE A 17 8.24 26.40 1.77
CA ILE A 17 9.09 26.16 2.95
C ILE A 17 8.48 25.04 3.80
N ALA A 18 7.15 24.97 3.94
CA ALA A 18 6.47 23.88 4.64
C ALA A 18 6.73 22.52 3.99
N TRP A 19 6.84 22.45 2.66
CA TRP A 19 7.20 21.22 1.94
C TRP A 19 8.61 20.70 2.29
N LYS A 20 9.56 21.57 2.57
CA LYS A 20 10.90 21.16 3.02
C LYS A 20 10.88 20.55 4.42
N HIS A 21 10.00 20.99 5.30
CA HIS A 21 9.86 20.44 6.66
C HIS A 21 9.09 19.12 6.71
N VAL A 22 8.12 18.89 5.83
CA VAL A 22 7.41 17.61 5.72
C VAL A 22 8.36 16.46 5.33
N LEU A 23 9.42 16.76 4.59
CA LEU A 23 10.46 15.79 4.24
C LEU A 23 11.52 15.60 5.35
N ALA A 24 11.62 16.53 6.30
CA ALA A 24 12.62 16.49 7.38
C ALA A 24 12.29 15.50 8.52
N GLY A 25 11.06 14.97 8.56
CA GLY A 25 10.65 13.92 9.53
C GLY A 25 10.82 12.49 9.03
N SER A 26 11.19 12.29 7.76
CA SER A 26 11.58 10.96 7.26
C SER A 26 13.04 10.70 7.63
N PRO A 27 13.39 9.48 8.11
CA PRO A 27 14.79 9.12 8.25
C PRO A 27 15.49 9.39 6.92
N GLU A 28 16.57 10.15 6.94
CA GLU A 28 17.23 10.78 5.81
C GLU A 28 17.28 9.86 4.58
N ALA A 29 16.65 10.30 3.49
CA ALA A 29 16.81 9.66 2.19
C ALA A 29 18.31 9.65 1.79
N SER A 30 18.71 8.69 0.98
CA SER A 30 20.06 8.72 0.40
C SER A 30 20.28 10.06 -0.31
N PRO A 31 21.44 10.71 -0.16
CA PRO A 31 21.72 12.00 -0.82
C PRO A 31 21.50 12.00 -2.32
N ASN A 32 21.58 10.82 -2.94
CA ASN A 32 21.41 10.64 -4.38
C ASN A 32 19.99 10.23 -4.79
N TYR A 33 19.06 10.06 -3.83
CA TYR A 33 17.70 9.67 -4.14
C TYR A 33 16.89 10.84 -4.73
N LYS A 34 16.42 10.67 -5.96
CA LYS A 34 15.61 11.68 -6.66
C LYS A 34 14.20 11.14 -6.88
N MET A 35 13.25 11.63 -6.12
CA MET A 35 11.84 11.21 -6.20
C MET A 35 11.27 11.28 -7.62
N SER A 36 11.68 12.29 -8.42
CA SER A 36 11.17 12.47 -9.78
C SER A 36 11.58 11.35 -10.76
N GLU A 37 12.59 10.57 -10.42
CA GLU A 37 13.09 9.48 -11.25
C GLU A 37 12.37 8.15 -10.99
N HIS A 38 11.49 8.09 -9.99
CA HIS A 38 10.79 6.89 -9.57
C HIS A 38 9.27 7.00 -9.69
N TRP A 39 8.60 5.85 -9.86
CA TRP A 39 7.14 5.70 -9.73
C TRP A 39 6.85 4.33 -9.12
N TRP A 40 6.86 4.28 -7.80
CA TRP A 40 6.85 3.03 -7.05
C TRP A 40 5.53 2.27 -7.18
N SER A 41 5.65 0.96 -7.31
CA SER A 41 4.57 -0.01 -7.40
C SER A 41 4.93 -1.31 -6.67
N MET A 42 3.98 -2.24 -6.61
CA MET A 42 4.19 -3.57 -6.04
C MET A 42 3.65 -4.61 -7.00
N LEU A 43 4.42 -5.66 -7.24
CA LEU A 43 3.97 -6.87 -7.93
C LEU A 43 3.74 -7.98 -6.90
N ILE A 44 2.63 -8.68 -7.03
CA ILE A 44 2.27 -9.85 -6.21
C ILE A 44 1.93 -11.01 -7.14
N ASP A 45 2.72 -12.07 -7.07
CA ASP A 45 2.51 -13.29 -7.82
C ASP A 45 1.81 -14.32 -6.92
N LEU A 46 0.50 -14.50 -7.14
CA LEU A 46 -0.32 -15.41 -6.33
C LEU A 46 0.08 -16.87 -6.52
N THR A 47 0.67 -17.22 -7.66
CA THR A 47 1.13 -18.60 -7.91
C THR A 47 2.28 -19.01 -7.01
N LYS A 48 3.02 -18.02 -6.47
CA LYS A 48 4.16 -18.23 -5.56
C LYS A 48 3.79 -18.05 -4.08
N CYS A 49 2.62 -17.48 -3.77
CA CYS A 49 2.25 -17.21 -2.39
C CYS A 49 1.84 -18.51 -1.68
N ILE A 50 2.53 -18.85 -0.61
CA ILE A 50 2.27 -20.03 0.22
C ILE A 50 1.53 -19.72 1.53
N GLY A 51 1.09 -18.48 1.75
CA GLY A 51 0.34 -18.10 2.95
C GLY A 51 1.15 -18.12 4.26
N CYS A 52 2.48 -18.08 4.22
CA CYS A 52 3.34 -18.29 5.40
C CYS A 52 3.33 -17.17 6.45
N GLY A 53 2.72 -16.00 6.17
CA GLY A 53 2.62 -14.86 7.10
C GLY A 53 3.91 -14.05 7.31
N ASN A 54 5.07 -14.47 6.76
CA ASN A 54 6.34 -13.76 6.96
C ASN A 54 6.27 -12.27 6.60
N CYS A 55 5.58 -11.92 5.53
CA CYS A 55 5.41 -10.52 5.11
C CYS A 55 4.60 -9.69 6.11
N VAL A 56 3.67 -10.29 6.84
CA VAL A 56 2.87 -9.63 7.87
C VAL A 56 3.73 -9.37 9.10
N ARG A 57 4.44 -10.39 9.60
CA ARG A 57 5.37 -10.27 10.73
C ARG A 57 6.48 -9.26 10.46
N ALA A 58 7.11 -9.35 9.30
CA ALA A 58 8.16 -8.40 8.92
C ALA A 58 7.64 -6.97 8.85
N CYS A 59 6.43 -6.75 8.35
CA CYS A 59 5.82 -5.41 8.32
C CYS A 59 5.52 -4.90 9.72
N GLN A 60 5.01 -5.74 10.62
CA GLN A 60 4.74 -5.37 12.01
C GLN A 60 6.01 -4.95 12.74
N THR A 61 7.08 -5.74 12.63
CA THR A 61 8.38 -5.46 13.26
C THR A 61 9.03 -4.20 12.67
N GLU A 62 9.09 -4.09 11.35
CA GLU A 62 9.75 -2.97 10.66
C GLU A 62 9.07 -1.62 10.92
N ASN A 63 7.76 -1.62 11.05
CA ASN A 63 6.97 -0.39 11.10
C ASN A 63 6.29 -0.12 12.46
N ASP A 64 6.62 -0.86 13.50
CA ASP A 64 6.00 -0.77 14.85
C ASP A 64 4.46 -0.75 14.76
N VAL A 65 3.89 -1.68 13.98
CA VAL A 65 2.44 -1.76 13.83
C VAL A 65 1.84 -2.35 15.09
N PRO A 66 0.85 -1.70 15.73
CA PRO A 66 0.25 -2.20 16.95
C PRO A 66 -0.41 -3.57 16.77
N ASP A 67 -0.42 -4.38 17.82
CA ASP A 67 -1.08 -5.68 17.82
C ASP A 67 -2.57 -5.55 17.47
N GLY A 68 -3.07 -6.50 16.69
CA GLY A 68 -4.44 -6.50 16.17
C GLY A 68 -4.66 -5.55 14.98
N TYR A 69 -3.63 -4.83 14.52
CA TYR A 69 -3.69 -3.97 13.34
C TYR A 69 -2.70 -4.42 12.28
N PHE A 70 -3.02 -4.15 11.01
CA PHE A 70 -2.22 -4.63 9.89
C PHE A 70 -2.06 -3.56 8.82
N ARG A 71 -0.83 -3.29 8.40
CA ARG A 71 -0.53 -2.50 7.19
C ARG A 71 -0.53 -3.38 5.93
N THR A 72 -0.32 -4.68 6.13
CA THR A 72 -0.45 -5.74 5.13
C THR A 72 -0.96 -7.00 5.82
N TRP A 73 -1.76 -7.78 5.13
CA TRP A 73 -2.33 -9.03 5.61
C TRP A 73 -2.39 -10.03 4.47
N VAL A 74 -2.64 -11.28 4.77
CA VAL A 74 -2.85 -12.34 3.78
C VAL A 74 -4.25 -12.90 3.99
N GLU A 75 -5.00 -13.03 2.93
CA GLU A 75 -6.27 -13.75 2.91
C GLU A 75 -6.08 -15.11 2.25
N ARG A 76 -6.66 -16.16 2.83
CA ARG A 76 -6.86 -17.43 2.15
C ARG A 76 -8.22 -17.37 1.49
N CYS A 77 -8.26 -17.63 0.19
CA CYS A 77 -9.46 -17.73 -0.60
C CYS A 77 -9.69 -19.19 -1.00
N HIS A 78 -10.88 -19.70 -0.71
CA HIS A 78 -11.36 -20.97 -1.21
C HIS A 78 -12.51 -20.71 -2.16
N ARG A 79 -12.39 -21.20 -3.39
CA ARG A 79 -13.40 -21.08 -4.42
C ARG A 79 -13.80 -22.45 -4.91
N THR A 80 -15.08 -22.76 -4.83
CA THR A 80 -15.66 -23.96 -5.45
C THR A 80 -16.04 -23.69 -6.90
N ASP A 81 -16.18 -24.74 -7.71
CA ASP A 81 -16.61 -24.61 -9.10
C ASP A 81 -18.08 -24.14 -9.23
N TYR A 82 -18.85 -24.23 -8.14
CA TYR A 82 -20.27 -23.86 -8.09
C TYR A 82 -20.51 -22.43 -7.61
N ASP A 83 -19.58 -21.83 -6.85
CA ASP A 83 -19.69 -20.47 -6.31
C ASP A 83 -18.42 -19.65 -6.60
N ILE A 84 -18.33 -19.24 -7.86
CA ILE A 84 -17.21 -18.41 -8.35
C ILE A 84 -17.34 -16.98 -7.84
N GLU A 85 -18.56 -16.50 -7.60
CA GLU A 85 -18.81 -15.12 -7.24
C GLU A 85 -18.57 -14.82 -5.76
N ASN A 86 -18.72 -15.82 -4.88
CA ASN A 86 -18.62 -15.67 -3.43
C ASN A 86 -17.63 -16.68 -2.83
N PRO A 87 -16.33 -16.52 -3.03
CA PRO A 87 -15.35 -17.41 -2.41
C PRO A 87 -15.42 -17.30 -0.88
N HIS A 88 -15.21 -18.41 -0.20
CA HIS A 88 -14.97 -18.34 1.23
C HIS A 88 -13.60 -17.70 1.49
N VAL A 89 -13.57 -16.67 2.34
CA VAL A 89 -12.34 -15.92 2.64
C VAL A 89 -12.12 -15.90 4.14
N ASP A 90 -10.93 -16.33 4.56
CA ASP A 90 -10.49 -16.20 5.95
C ASP A 90 -9.11 -15.54 6.04
N SER A 91 -8.88 -14.84 7.14
CA SER A 91 -7.61 -14.17 7.43
C SER A 91 -7.38 -14.13 8.95
N PRO A 92 -7.15 -15.28 9.59
CA PRO A 92 -6.97 -15.33 11.03
C PRO A 92 -5.75 -14.49 11.43
N ASP A 93 -5.96 -13.51 12.31
CA ASP A 93 -4.93 -12.56 12.77
C ASP A 93 -4.08 -11.97 11.62
N GLY A 94 -4.77 -11.56 10.52
CA GLY A 94 -4.11 -11.04 9.31
C GLY A 94 -3.24 -12.05 8.57
N GLY A 95 -3.34 -13.33 8.89
CA GLY A 95 -2.51 -14.40 8.33
C GLY A 95 -1.07 -14.41 8.83
N LYS A 96 -0.76 -13.73 9.95
CA LYS A 96 0.63 -13.60 10.44
C LYS A 96 1.25 -14.92 10.89
N GLU A 97 0.45 -15.83 11.43
CA GLU A 97 0.91 -17.16 11.88
C GLU A 97 0.79 -18.23 10.78
N GLY A 98 0.48 -17.81 9.53
CA GLY A 98 0.12 -18.73 8.47
C GLY A 98 -1.31 -19.22 8.60
N PHE A 99 -1.62 -20.29 7.89
CA PHE A 99 -2.99 -20.83 7.86
C PHE A 99 -2.99 -22.32 8.25
N PRO A 100 -3.93 -22.75 9.11
CA PRO A 100 -4.14 -24.16 9.36
C PRO A 100 -4.59 -24.87 8.06
N PRO A 101 -4.42 -26.20 7.97
CA PRO A 101 -4.95 -26.97 6.85
C PRO A 101 -6.45 -26.66 6.64
N THR A 102 -6.84 -26.48 5.40
CA THR A 102 -8.27 -26.31 5.08
C THR A 102 -9.01 -27.63 5.28
N LYS A 103 -10.26 -27.53 5.74
CA LYS A 103 -11.20 -28.65 5.81
C LYS A 103 -12.12 -28.71 4.58
N GLU A 104 -12.02 -27.69 3.72
CA GLU A 104 -12.85 -27.61 2.53
C GLU A 104 -12.30 -28.51 1.43
N GLU A 105 -13.14 -29.40 0.92
CA GLU A 105 -12.80 -30.36 -0.12
C GLU A 105 -13.21 -29.83 -1.49
N GLY A 106 -12.39 -30.10 -2.49
CA GLY A 106 -12.63 -29.64 -3.87
C GLY A 106 -12.29 -28.17 -4.08
N GLY A 107 -12.46 -27.70 -5.31
CA GLY A 107 -12.23 -26.30 -5.66
C GLY A 107 -10.75 -25.86 -5.66
N ARG A 108 -10.54 -24.54 -5.65
CA ARG A 108 -9.23 -23.91 -5.66
C ARG A 108 -8.97 -23.15 -4.35
N ASN A 109 -7.86 -23.48 -3.71
CA ASN A 109 -7.32 -22.73 -2.56
C ASN A 109 -6.13 -21.89 -3.00
N PHE A 110 -6.13 -20.61 -2.67
CA PHE A 110 -5.02 -19.70 -2.96
C PHE A 110 -4.92 -18.59 -1.92
N PHE A 111 -3.77 -17.92 -1.87
CA PHE A 111 -3.51 -16.86 -0.91
C PHE A 111 -3.38 -15.51 -1.60
N VAL A 112 -4.03 -14.49 -1.04
CA VAL A 112 -4.03 -13.14 -1.56
C VAL A 112 -3.42 -12.19 -0.54
N PRO A 113 -2.13 -11.85 -0.69
CA PRO A 113 -1.52 -10.82 0.12
C PRO A 113 -2.07 -9.44 -0.23
N LYS A 114 -2.60 -8.72 0.76
CA LYS A 114 -3.18 -7.38 0.58
C LYS A 114 -2.39 -6.31 1.32
N LEU A 115 -2.41 -5.10 0.79
CA LEU A 115 -1.79 -3.90 1.36
C LEU A 115 -2.41 -2.64 0.72
N CYS A 116 -1.95 -1.45 1.11
CA CYS A 116 -2.38 -0.23 0.43
C CYS A 116 -1.98 -0.26 -1.05
N ASN A 117 -2.91 0.03 -1.94
CA ASN A 117 -2.69 0.00 -3.39
C ASN A 117 -1.93 1.22 -3.93
N HIS A 118 -1.57 2.20 -3.09
CA HIS A 118 -0.87 3.43 -3.49
C HIS A 118 -1.43 4.04 -4.77
N CYS A 119 -2.77 4.15 -4.83
CA CYS A 119 -3.54 4.60 -5.98
C CYS A 119 -3.00 5.92 -6.54
N ALA A 120 -2.91 6.04 -7.88
CA ALA A 120 -2.56 7.29 -8.53
C ALA A 120 -3.71 8.31 -8.38
N ASP A 121 -4.97 7.86 -8.52
CA ASP A 121 -6.17 8.64 -8.19
C ASP A 121 -6.69 8.19 -6.83
N SER A 122 -6.07 8.73 -5.78
CA SER A 122 -6.25 8.27 -4.42
C SER A 122 -7.47 8.91 -3.74
N PRO A 123 -8.61 8.22 -3.53
CA PRO A 123 -9.78 8.81 -2.87
C PRO A 123 -9.47 9.30 -1.46
N CYS A 124 -8.59 8.60 -0.76
CA CYS A 124 -8.22 8.94 0.61
C CYS A 124 -7.38 10.23 0.72
N THR A 125 -6.70 10.68 -0.33
CA THR A 125 -6.02 11.98 -0.35
C THR A 125 -7.00 13.11 -0.64
N GLN A 126 -7.98 12.85 -1.51
CA GLN A 126 -8.98 13.84 -1.91
C GLN A 126 -9.90 14.24 -0.76
N VAL A 127 -10.24 13.32 0.15
CA VAL A 127 -11.14 13.59 1.28
C VAL A 127 -10.45 14.14 2.52
N CYS A 128 -9.11 14.29 2.51
CA CYS A 128 -8.40 14.76 3.69
C CYS A 128 -8.57 16.26 3.89
N PRO A 129 -9.29 16.74 4.94
CA PRO A 129 -9.61 18.15 5.10
C PRO A 129 -8.39 19.03 5.39
N VAL A 130 -7.32 18.43 5.89
CA VAL A 130 -6.08 19.14 6.27
C VAL A 130 -4.90 18.78 5.36
N GLY A 131 -5.11 17.97 4.31
CA GLY A 131 -4.02 17.55 3.42
C GLY A 131 -2.98 16.63 4.04
N ALA A 132 -3.22 16.09 5.25
CA ALA A 132 -2.28 15.20 5.93
C ALA A 132 -2.00 13.90 5.15
N THR A 133 -2.93 13.45 4.32
CA THR A 133 -2.71 12.34 3.38
C THR A 133 -2.42 12.90 2.01
N PHE A 134 -1.30 12.56 1.41
CA PHE A 134 -0.82 13.10 0.15
C PHE A 134 -0.10 12.04 -0.69
N ILE A 135 0.16 12.34 -1.95
CA ILE A 135 0.97 11.52 -2.86
C ILE A 135 2.33 12.18 -3.01
N SER A 136 3.40 11.46 -2.73
CA SER A 136 4.77 11.94 -2.97
C SER A 136 5.10 11.99 -4.46
N PRO A 137 6.10 12.77 -4.90
CA PRO A 137 6.49 12.89 -6.30
C PRO A 137 6.88 11.56 -6.98
N ASP A 138 7.28 10.56 -6.20
CA ASP A 138 7.58 9.19 -6.64
C ASP A 138 6.37 8.23 -6.55
N GLY A 139 5.18 8.80 -6.36
CA GLY A 139 3.90 8.09 -6.43
C GLY A 139 3.51 7.35 -5.15
N VAL A 140 4.21 7.48 -4.05
CA VAL A 140 3.83 6.81 -2.79
C VAL A 140 2.79 7.63 -2.05
N VAL A 141 1.66 7.03 -1.68
CA VAL A 141 0.67 7.69 -0.82
C VAL A 141 1.18 7.65 0.62
N LEU A 142 1.34 8.80 1.23
CA LEU A 142 1.87 8.97 2.58
C LEU A 142 0.86 9.66 3.52
N ILE A 143 1.19 9.69 4.81
CA ILE A 143 0.43 10.40 5.84
C ILE A 143 1.42 11.18 6.69
N ASP A 144 1.21 12.47 6.79
CA ASP A 144 1.85 13.30 7.78
C ASP A 144 1.09 13.16 9.11
N LYS A 145 1.77 12.56 10.09
CA LYS A 145 1.16 12.28 11.39
C LYS A 145 0.97 13.56 12.24
N GLU A 146 1.79 14.58 12.02
CA GLU A 146 1.71 15.85 12.76
C GLU A 146 0.46 16.66 12.35
N TYR A 147 0.08 16.59 11.07
CA TYR A 147 -1.11 17.26 10.56
C TYR A 147 -2.38 16.41 10.66
N CYS A 148 -2.27 15.10 10.93
CA CYS A 148 -3.41 14.19 10.91
C CYS A 148 -4.32 14.39 12.11
N LEU A 149 -5.60 14.76 11.86
CA LEU A 149 -6.63 14.95 12.91
C LEU A 149 -7.28 13.65 13.39
N GLY A 150 -6.98 12.49 12.80
CA GLY A 150 -7.66 11.22 13.14
C GLY A 150 -9.14 11.17 12.78
N CYS A 151 -9.65 12.04 11.90
CA CYS A 151 -11.07 12.19 11.56
C CYS A 151 -11.70 10.99 10.85
N ARG A 152 -10.93 10.02 10.40
CA ARG A 152 -11.34 8.75 9.75
C ARG A 152 -11.94 8.88 8.33
N TYR A 153 -12.06 10.06 7.74
CA TYR A 153 -12.59 10.19 6.37
C TYR A 153 -11.81 9.36 5.37
N CYS A 154 -10.47 9.35 5.45
CA CYS A 154 -9.63 8.54 4.60
C CYS A 154 -9.75 7.02 4.85
N VAL A 155 -10.18 6.60 6.05
CA VAL A 155 -10.49 5.20 6.36
C VAL A 155 -11.75 4.77 5.63
N GLN A 156 -12.81 5.58 5.69
CA GLN A 156 -14.08 5.32 5.01
C GLN A 156 -13.95 5.41 3.48
N ALA A 157 -13.16 6.33 2.97
CA ALA A 157 -12.98 6.54 1.54
C ALA A 157 -12.11 5.45 0.86
N CYS A 158 -11.39 4.63 1.63
CA CYS A 158 -10.54 3.59 1.05
C CYS A 158 -11.37 2.37 0.63
N PRO A 159 -11.51 2.07 -0.69
CA PRO A 159 -12.32 0.94 -1.12
C PRO A 159 -11.69 -0.43 -0.80
N TYR A 160 -10.44 -0.43 -0.38
CA TYR A 160 -9.65 -1.63 -0.10
C TYR A 160 -9.53 -1.95 1.40
N GLY A 161 -10.06 -1.11 2.29
CA GLY A 161 -9.95 -1.33 3.74
C GLY A 161 -8.53 -1.23 4.31
N CYS A 162 -7.59 -0.62 3.60
CA CYS A 162 -6.16 -0.63 3.94
C CYS A 162 -5.75 0.37 5.01
N ARG A 163 -6.70 1.07 5.65
CA ARG A 163 -6.42 2.14 6.62
C ARG A 163 -7.06 1.86 7.95
N PHE A 164 -6.37 2.21 9.00
CA PHE A 164 -6.87 2.15 10.37
C PHE A 164 -6.42 3.40 11.15
N ILE A 165 -6.98 3.59 12.34
CA ILE A 165 -6.49 4.58 13.30
C ILE A 165 -5.55 3.88 14.26
N ASN A 166 -4.31 4.35 14.31
CA ASN A 166 -3.34 3.82 15.25
C ASN A 166 -3.75 4.20 16.68
N PRO A 167 -3.94 3.23 17.59
CA PRO A 167 -4.40 3.50 18.94
C PRO A 167 -3.39 4.27 19.79
N LYS A 168 -2.09 4.20 19.47
CA LYS A 168 -1.04 4.92 20.19
C LYS A 168 -0.97 6.40 19.80
N SER A 169 -1.07 6.70 18.49
CA SER A 169 -0.93 8.07 17.98
C SER A 169 -2.24 8.77 17.67
N SER A 170 -3.37 8.05 17.69
CA SER A 170 -4.69 8.54 17.26
C SER A 170 -4.74 9.09 15.83
N THR A 171 -3.75 8.79 15.01
CA THR A 171 -3.66 9.21 13.60
C THR A 171 -3.97 8.07 12.65
N ALA A 172 -4.37 8.39 11.42
CA ALA A 172 -4.56 7.38 10.39
C ALA A 172 -3.23 6.71 10.03
N GLU A 173 -3.30 5.40 9.78
CA GLU A 173 -2.13 4.61 9.40
C GLU A 173 -2.45 3.62 8.28
N LYS A 174 -1.43 3.23 7.52
CA LYS A 174 -1.48 2.27 6.41
C LYS A 174 -0.07 1.90 5.95
N CYS A 175 0.06 0.98 5.00
CA CYS A 175 1.32 0.70 4.32
C CYS A 175 1.90 1.97 3.68
N THR A 176 3.20 2.21 3.87
CA THR A 176 3.98 3.33 3.30
C THR A 176 4.98 2.86 2.24
N LEU A 177 4.90 1.61 1.75
CA LEU A 177 5.95 0.94 0.97
C LEU A 177 7.32 0.98 1.66
N CYS A 178 7.35 0.97 3.01
CA CYS A 178 8.58 1.16 3.78
C CYS A 178 9.42 2.34 3.25
N TYR A 179 8.80 3.54 3.15
CA TYR A 179 9.39 4.72 2.51
C TYR A 179 10.79 5.03 3.03
N HIS A 180 11.02 4.83 4.33
CA HIS A 180 12.31 4.95 4.99
C HIS A 180 13.39 3.97 4.49
N ARG A 181 12.99 2.88 3.80
CA ARG A 181 13.90 1.90 3.19
C ARG A 181 14.08 2.18 1.70
N ILE A 182 12.99 2.35 0.95
CA ILE A 182 13.07 2.52 -0.52
C ILE A 182 13.84 3.77 -0.91
N THR A 183 13.73 4.85 -0.14
CA THR A 183 14.52 6.08 -0.33
C THR A 183 16.01 5.92 -0.05
N LYS A 184 16.41 4.79 0.53
CA LYS A 184 17.82 4.40 0.76
C LYS A 184 18.31 3.33 -0.24
N GLY A 185 17.50 2.99 -1.23
CA GLY A 185 17.80 1.95 -2.21
C GLY A 185 17.60 0.52 -1.70
N LEU A 186 16.89 0.35 -0.57
CA LEU A 186 16.55 -0.97 -0.04
C LEU A 186 15.14 -1.38 -0.53
N THR A 187 14.87 -2.68 -0.56
CA THR A 187 13.51 -3.17 -0.81
C THR A 187 12.63 -3.05 0.44
N THR A 188 11.31 -3.25 0.28
CA THR A 188 10.38 -3.26 1.42
C THR A 188 10.59 -4.48 2.30
N ALA A 189 10.35 -4.36 3.62
CA ALA A 189 10.53 -5.46 4.56
C ALA A 189 9.69 -6.71 4.19
N CYS A 190 8.47 -6.51 3.67
CA CYS A 190 7.61 -7.61 3.25
C CYS A 190 8.08 -8.32 1.98
N CYS A 191 8.80 -7.64 1.08
CA CYS A 191 9.44 -8.26 -0.08
C CYS A 191 10.70 -9.05 0.34
N GLU A 192 11.53 -8.45 1.19
CA GLU A 192 12.75 -9.06 1.71
C GLU A 192 12.46 -10.35 2.49
N ALA A 193 11.40 -10.35 3.31
CA ALA A 193 11.00 -11.51 4.10
C ALA A 193 10.23 -12.59 3.31
N CYS A 194 9.92 -12.37 2.04
CA CYS A 194 9.15 -13.32 1.24
C CYS A 194 10.03 -14.45 0.71
N PRO A 195 9.91 -15.70 1.23
CA PRO A 195 10.83 -16.76 0.86
C PRO A 195 10.66 -17.27 -0.58
N THR A 196 9.48 -17.04 -1.16
CA THR A 196 9.16 -17.49 -2.53
C THR A 196 9.28 -16.39 -3.57
N GLY A 197 9.57 -15.15 -3.15
CA GLY A 197 9.58 -13.99 -4.05
C GLY A 197 8.19 -13.64 -4.62
N ALA A 198 7.12 -14.04 -3.92
CA ALA A 198 5.75 -13.72 -4.33
C ALA A 198 5.46 -12.21 -4.32
N ARG A 199 6.21 -11.43 -3.54
CA ARG A 199 6.11 -9.97 -3.49
C ARG A 199 7.38 -9.33 -4.02
N GLN A 200 7.24 -8.34 -4.89
CA GLN A 200 8.36 -7.63 -5.47
C GLN A 200 8.04 -6.13 -5.51
N LEU A 201 8.94 -5.32 -4.98
CA LEU A 201 8.90 -3.87 -5.19
C LEU A 201 9.31 -3.60 -6.63
N ALA A 202 8.61 -2.68 -7.29
CA ALA A 202 8.86 -2.35 -8.68
C ALA A 202 8.81 -0.85 -8.91
N ASP A 203 9.56 -0.38 -9.90
CA ASP A 203 9.62 1.01 -10.31
C ASP A 203 9.18 1.15 -11.77
N LEU A 204 7.97 1.68 -11.97
CA LEU A 204 7.39 1.84 -13.30
C LEU A 204 8.08 2.90 -14.17
N LYS A 205 8.92 3.76 -13.59
CA LYS A 205 9.74 4.73 -14.34
C LYS A 205 11.09 4.17 -14.76
N ASN A 206 11.58 3.13 -14.09
CA ASN A 206 12.83 2.50 -14.48
C ASN A 206 12.60 1.56 -15.68
N PRO A 207 13.08 1.88 -16.89
CA PRO A 207 12.82 1.07 -18.07
C PRO A 207 13.46 -0.33 -18.00
N ASN A 208 14.44 -0.53 -17.11
CA ASN A 208 15.12 -1.79 -16.90
C ASN A 208 14.51 -2.61 -15.74
N ASP A 209 13.43 -2.14 -15.11
CA ASP A 209 12.77 -2.88 -14.04
C ASP A 209 12.10 -4.15 -14.60
N PRO A 210 12.31 -5.31 -13.97
CA PRO A 210 11.70 -6.58 -14.39
C PRO A 210 10.17 -6.55 -14.51
N ILE A 211 9.51 -5.59 -13.88
CA ILE A 211 8.05 -5.45 -13.96
C ILE A 211 7.56 -5.29 -15.38
N HIS A 212 8.30 -4.59 -16.25
CA HIS A 212 7.88 -4.34 -17.62
C HIS A 212 7.78 -5.62 -18.44
N GLU A 213 8.71 -6.54 -18.27
CA GLU A 213 8.67 -7.85 -18.91
C GLU A 213 7.57 -8.72 -18.27
N PHE A 214 7.42 -8.65 -16.97
CA PHE A 214 6.39 -9.40 -16.26
C PHE A 214 4.97 -8.98 -16.70
N LEU A 215 4.70 -7.68 -16.82
CA LEU A 215 3.41 -7.15 -17.29
C LEU A 215 3.08 -7.54 -18.73
N LYS A 216 4.09 -7.80 -19.58
CA LYS A 216 3.89 -8.26 -20.95
C LYS A 216 3.63 -9.76 -21.05
N SER A 217 4.24 -10.55 -20.17
CA SER A 217 4.23 -12.01 -20.25
C SER A 217 3.15 -12.69 -19.41
N HIS A 218 2.51 -11.96 -18.47
CA HIS A 218 1.53 -12.51 -17.54
C HIS A 218 0.18 -11.77 -17.59
N SER A 219 -0.88 -12.47 -17.22
CA SER A 219 -2.20 -11.87 -17.05
C SER A 219 -2.29 -11.18 -15.69
N VAL A 220 -2.02 -9.89 -15.67
CA VAL A 220 -1.94 -9.10 -14.44
C VAL A 220 -3.22 -8.28 -14.24
N GLN A 221 -3.74 -8.27 -13.04
CA GLN A 221 -4.92 -7.52 -12.65
C GLN A 221 -4.65 -6.65 -11.42
N VAL A 222 -5.56 -5.74 -11.14
CA VAL A 222 -5.61 -4.96 -9.90
C VAL A 222 -6.87 -5.29 -9.12
N LEU A 223 -6.85 -5.09 -7.80
CA LEU A 223 -8.06 -5.24 -6.99
C LEU A 223 -9.09 -4.16 -7.35
N LYS A 224 -10.36 -4.55 -7.44
CA LYS A 224 -11.51 -3.66 -7.70
C LYS A 224 -11.26 -2.67 -8.85
N PRO A 225 -10.98 -3.13 -10.07
CA PRO A 225 -10.65 -2.24 -11.21
C PRO A 225 -11.79 -1.26 -11.53
N TYR A 226 -13.04 -1.63 -11.24
CA TYR A 226 -14.23 -0.80 -11.43
C TYR A 226 -14.27 0.47 -10.54
N MET A 227 -13.43 0.55 -9.50
CA MET A 227 -13.29 1.75 -8.67
C MET A 227 -12.45 2.86 -9.32
N ALA A 228 -11.81 2.58 -10.46
CA ALA A 228 -11.02 3.53 -11.26
C ALA A 228 -10.00 4.36 -10.44
N THR A 229 -9.42 3.78 -9.39
CA THR A 229 -8.45 4.47 -8.51
C THR A 229 -7.03 4.44 -9.05
N HIS A 230 -6.80 3.81 -10.19
CA HIS A 230 -5.47 3.56 -10.77
C HIS A 230 -4.51 2.95 -9.73
N ALA A 231 -4.93 1.79 -9.18
CA ALA A 231 -4.16 1.03 -8.21
C ALA A 231 -2.80 0.62 -8.77
N LYS A 232 -1.74 0.71 -7.95
CA LYS A 232 -0.38 0.36 -8.34
C LYS A 232 0.15 -0.90 -7.65
N VAL A 233 -0.74 -1.76 -7.17
CA VAL A 233 -0.42 -3.12 -6.76
C VAL A 233 -0.99 -4.05 -7.81
N PHE A 234 -0.10 -4.76 -8.48
CA PHE A 234 -0.41 -5.64 -9.60
C PHE A 234 -0.37 -7.09 -9.14
N TYR A 235 -1.38 -7.85 -9.49
CA TYR A 235 -1.53 -9.25 -9.09
C TYR A 235 -1.48 -10.15 -10.32
N ASN A 236 -0.56 -11.11 -10.33
CA ASN A 236 -0.58 -12.21 -11.28
C ASN A 236 -1.52 -13.32 -10.78
N ASP A 237 -2.28 -13.91 -11.69
CA ASP A 237 -3.20 -15.02 -11.41
C ASP A 237 -4.36 -14.67 -10.44
N LEU A 238 -4.71 -13.39 -10.37
CA LEU A 238 -5.90 -12.92 -9.68
C LEU A 238 -7.13 -13.23 -10.55
N ASP A 239 -8.10 -13.89 -9.98
CA ASP A 239 -9.38 -14.10 -10.62
C ASP A 239 -10.45 -13.07 -10.15
N GLY A 240 -11.55 -12.97 -10.86
CA GLY A 240 -12.62 -12.03 -10.56
C GLY A 240 -13.38 -12.29 -9.25
N SER A 241 -13.09 -13.39 -8.56
CA SER A 241 -13.71 -13.73 -7.27
C SER A 241 -13.17 -12.89 -6.10
N VAL A 242 -11.94 -12.36 -6.21
CA VAL A 242 -11.31 -11.55 -5.16
C VAL A 242 -11.76 -10.10 -5.25
N ARG A 243 -12.35 -9.59 -4.16
CA ARG A 243 -12.93 -8.24 -4.06
C ARG A 243 -12.21 -7.36 -3.03
#